data_fbd94c612589427b8f3670ecd6554415
#
_entry.id   fbd94c612589427b8f3670ecd6554415
#
_cell.length_a   1.000
_cell.length_b   1.000
_cell.length_c   1.000
_cell.angle_alpha   90.00
_cell.angle_beta   90.00
_cell.angle_gamma   90.00
#
_symmetry.space_group_name_H-M   'P 1'
#
loop_
_entity.id
_entity.type
_entity.pdbx_description
1 polymer ?
#
loop_
_entity_poly.entity_id
_entity_poly.type
_entity_poly.pdbx_seq_one_letter_code
_entity_poly.pdbx_strand_id
1 'polypeptide(L)'
;MQISKKFGQGKTVFSLEVFPPKKDSPVESIYRVLGELTKLKPDFISVTYGAGGNAADHTTCDIASYIQTNYGIDALTHLTCVNSTKEDMDTTLEYLKNQGVMNILALRGDKNPEIEPKKDFTYASSLVEYIKTKGDFHLSGACYPEIHIEASSIEEDLEHLKYKVDCGAEHLISQLFFDNDYFFDFLEKARKKGITVPIEAGIMPVVNKRQIERMVTMCGASIPSKLAKILQRYEHQEEALRDAGIAYAVEQIMHLVASGVDGIHLYTMNNAYIATKIHEAIFRLL
;
A
#
# COMPACT_ATOMS: atom_id res chain seq x y z
N MET A 1 -1.90 0.87 17.92
CA MET A 1 -0.81 1.91 18.06
C MET A 1 -0.77 2.73 16.79
N GLN A 2 -0.28 3.99 16.82
CA GLN A 2 -0.02 4.76 15.58
C GLN A 2 1.15 4.15 14.82
N ILE A 3 0.97 3.89 13.54
CA ILE A 3 1.97 3.19 12.71
C ILE A 3 3.28 3.98 12.60
N SER A 4 3.24 5.32 12.52
CA SER A 4 4.44 6.15 12.48
C SER A 4 5.41 5.89 13.65
N LYS A 5 4.93 5.45 14.80
CA LYS A 5 5.75 5.12 15.98
C LYS A 5 6.53 3.81 15.86
N LYS A 6 6.29 3.02 14.81
CA LYS A 6 7.02 1.77 14.56
C LYS A 6 8.37 2.01 13.87
N PHE A 7 8.52 3.17 13.24
CA PHE A 7 9.74 3.56 12.51
C PHE A 7 10.80 4.16 13.43
N GLY A 8 12.05 4.17 12.96
CA GLY A 8 13.17 4.78 13.71
C GLY A 8 13.63 4.00 14.94
N GLN A 9 13.24 2.74 15.10
CA GLN A 9 13.58 1.89 16.25
C GLN A 9 14.79 0.98 16.00
N GLY A 10 15.62 1.27 14.99
CA GLY A 10 16.81 0.48 14.65
C GLY A 10 16.53 -0.81 13.89
N LYS A 11 15.32 -0.97 13.36
CA LYS A 11 14.91 -2.08 12.49
C LYS A 11 14.15 -1.54 11.28
N THR A 12 14.15 -2.31 10.19
CA THR A 12 13.30 -2.05 9.04
C THR A 12 11.88 -2.52 9.36
N VAL A 13 10.87 -1.67 9.18
CA VAL A 13 9.46 -2.04 9.37
C VAL A 13 9.03 -2.99 8.25
N PHE A 14 8.29 -4.05 8.58
CA PHE A 14 7.76 -5.00 7.61
C PHE A 14 6.24 -5.04 7.70
N SER A 15 5.59 -4.67 6.62
CA SER A 15 4.14 -4.63 6.53
C SER A 15 3.61 -5.43 5.34
N LEU A 16 2.36 -5.84 5.43
CA LEU A 16 1.69 -6.64 4.40
C LEU A 16 0.43 -5.91 3.94
N GLU A 17 0.11 -6.05 2.64
CA GLU A 17 -1.17 -5.60 2.11
C GLU A 17 -2.06 -6.77 1.73
N VAL A 18 -3.32 -6.67 2.10
CA VAL A 18 -4.40 -7.56 1.68
C VAL A 18 -5.55 -6.75 1.09
N PHE A 19 -6.39 -7.41 0.30
CA PHE A 19 -7.60 -6.80 -0.25
C PHE A 19 -8.84 -7.63 0.09
N PRO A 20 -10.01 -6.98 0.19
CA PRO A 20 -11.28 -7.67 0.40
C PRO A 20 -11.53 -8.71 -0.70
N PRO A 21 -12.23 -9.81 -0.40
CA PRO A 21 -12.63 -10.75 -1.43
C PRO A 21 -13.58 -10.10 -2.44
N LYS A 22 -13.67 -10.67 -3.64
CA LYS A 22 -14.66 -10.24 -4.64
C LYS A 22 -16.07 -10.40 -4.06
N LYS A 23 -17.04 -9.58 -4.53
CA LYS A 23 -18.44 -9.58 -4.04
C LYS A 23 -19.08 -10.96 -3.98
N ASP A 24 -18.73 -11.84 -4.91
CA ASP A 24 -19.28 -13.21 -5.00
C ASP A 24 -18.45 -14.24 -4.21
N SER A 25 -17.42 -13.84 -3.51
CA SER A 25 -16.56 -14.73 -2.73
C SER A 25 -16.85 -14.57 -1.23
N PRO A 26 -16.89 -15.68 -0.46
CA PRO A 26 -17.15 -15.60 0.97
C PRO A 26 -16.00 -14.87 1.70
N VAL A 27 -16.35 -14.04 2.68
CA VAL A 27 -15.38 -13.28 3.50
C VAL A 27 -14.43 -14.19 4.26
N GLU A 28 -14.82 -15.42 4.56
CA GLU A 28 -13.99 -16.45 5.22
C GLU A 28 -12.73 -16.77 4.43
N SER A 29 -12.74 -16.53 3.12
CA SER A 29 -11.56 -16.74 2.27
C SER A 29 -10.40 -15.83 2.68
N ILE A 30 -10.65 -14.56 3.00
CA ILE A 30 -9.61 -13.64 3.47
C ILE A 30 -9.19 -13.96 4.91
N TYR A 31 -10.09 -14.39 5.77
CA TYR A 31 -9.73 -14.76 7.14
C TYR A 31 -8.78 -15.95 7.19
N ARG A 32 -8.91 -16.91 6.27
CA ARG A 32 -7.95 -18.02 6.12
C ARG A 32 -6.58 -17.51 5.69
N VAL A 33 -6.52 -16.60 4.74
CA VAL A 33 -5.26 -15.96 4.28
C VAL A 33 -4.61 -15.20 5.44
N LEU A 34 -5.37 -14.40 6.18
CA LEU A 34 -4.88 -13.69 7.36
C LEU A 34 -4.32 -14.63 8.41
N GLY A 35 -4.95 -15.78 8.66
CA GLY A 35 -4.45 -16.79 9.58
C GLY A 35 -3.04 -17.31 9.23
N GLU A 36 -2.66 -17.31 7.95
CA GLU A 36 -1.31 -17.65 7.52
C GLU A 36 -0.36 -16.43 7.54
N LEU A 37 -0.83 -15.29 7.04
CA LEU A 37 0.00 -14.07 6.95
C LEU A 37 0.42 -13.55 8.34
N THR A 38 -0.45 -13.64 9.34
CA THR A 38 -0.15 -13.19 10.71
C THR A 38 0.94 -14.00 11.41
N LYS A 39 1.19 -15.24 10.96
CA LYS A 39 2.34 -16.06 11.42
C LYS A 39 3.69 -15.45 11.06
N LEU A 40 3.73 -14.61 10.04
CA LEU A 40 4.93 -13.86 9.61
C LEU A 40 5.25 -12.69 10.56
N LYS A 41 4.36 -12.39 11.52
CA LYS A 41 4.51 -11.32 12.52
C LYS A 41 4.83 -9.95 11.90
N PRO A 42 4.06 -9.50 10.90
CA PRO A 42 4.26 -8.16 10.33
C PRO A 42 4.05 -7.08 11.40
N ASP A 43 4.69 -5.94 11.22
CA ASP A 43 4.51 -4.79 12.10
C ASP A 43 3.07 -4.23 12.01
N PHE A 44 2.49 -4.27 10.81
CA PHE A 44 1.07 -3.97 10.57
C PHE A 44 0.58 -4.63 9.28
N ILE A 45 -0.74 -4.65 9.08
CA ILE A 45 -1.36 -5.12 7.85
C ILE A 45 -2.27 -4.04 7.31
N SER A 46 -2.10 -3.65 6.03
CA SER A 46 -3.01 -2.75 5.34
C SER A 46 -4.13 -3.52 4.65
N VAL A 47 -5.30 -2.91 4.59
CA VAL A 47 -6.48 -3.46 3.92
C VAL A 47 -6.94 -2.48 2.86
N THR A 48 -6.88 -2.89 1.59
CA THR A 48 -7.27 -2.00 0.48
C THR A 48 -8.77 -1.73 0.49
N TYR A 49 -9.15 -0.59 -0.09
CA TYR A 49 -10.56 -0.27 -0.32
C TYR A 49 -11.08 -1.07 -1.52
N GLY A 50 -12.23 -1.73 -1.37
CA GLY A 50 -12.80 -2.56 -2.44
C GLY A 50 -13.10 -1.75 -3.71
N ALA A 51 -12.87 -2.34 -4.88
CA ALA A 51 -13.02 -1.72 -6.20
C ALA A 51 -14.44 -1.19 -6.53
N GLY A 52 -15.41 -1.35 -5.64
CA GLY A 52 -16.78 -0.86 -5.81
C GLY A 52 -17.08 0.50 -5.20
N GLY A 53 -16.16 1.06 -4.38
CA GLY A 53 -16.23 2.44 -3.87
C GLY A 53 -17.55 2.85 -3.22
N ASN A 54 -18.36 1.91 -2.72
CA ASN A 54 -19.63 2.25 -2.10
C ASN A 54 -19.41 2.51 -0.61
N ALA A 55 -19.68 3.72 -0.15
CA ALA A 55 -19.55 4.14 1.25
C ALA A 55 -20.35 3.27 2.23
N ALA A 56 -21.35 2.54 1.74
CA ALA A 56 -22.14 1.59 2.52
C ALA A 56 -21.47 0.21 2.69
N ASP A 57 -20.33 -0.06 2.02
CA ASP A 57 -19.63 -1.33 2.13
C ASP A 57 -18.51 -1.25 3.18
N HIS A 58 -18.80 -1.69 4.39
CA HIS A 58 -17.84 -1.69 5.51
C HIS A 58 -16.85 -2.87 5.48
N THR A 59 -16.82 -3.69 4.43
CA THR A 59 -15.99 -4.91 4.37
C THR A 59 -14.51 -4.63 4.66
N THR A 60 -13.95 -3.54 4.13
CA THR A 60 -12.57 -3.12 4.41
C THR A 60 -12.36 -2.82 5.90
N CYS A 61 -13.31 -2.10 6.50
CA CYS A 61 -13.28 -1.74 7.93
C CYS A 61 -13.43 -2.98 8.82
N ASP A 62 -14.31 -3.92 8.44
CA ASP A 62 -14.53 -5.17 9.16
C ASP A 62 -13.28 -6.05 9.15
N ILE A 63 -12.61 -6.18 8.01
CA ILE A 63 -11.35 -6.93 7.89
C ILE A 63 -10.26 -6.26 8.75
N ALA A 64 -10.15 -4.93 8.73
CA ALA A 64 -9.19 -4.20 9.55
C ALA A 64 -9.46 -4.40 11.05
N SER A 65 -10.72 -4.32 11.46
CA SER A 65 -11.15 -4.61 12.84
C SER A 65 -10.84 -6.06 13.23
N TYR A 66 -11.11 -7.00 12.33
CA TYR A 66 -10.81 -8.41 12.54
C TYR A 66 -9.31 -8.67 12.77
N ILE A 67 -8.43 -8.02 11.99
CA ILE A 67 -6.97 -8.12 12.16
C ILE A 67 -6.57 -7.66 13.57
N GLN A 68 -7.04 -6.49 14.00
CA GLN A 68 -6.70 -5.95 15.33
C GLN A 68 -7.23 -6.81 16.47
N THR A 69 -8.50 -7.22 16.39
CA THR A 69 -9.18 -7.92 17.47
C THR A 69 -8.69 -9.35 17.62
N ASN A 70 -8.48 -10.07 16.52
CA ASN A 70 -8.18 -11.51 16.58
C ASN A 70 -6.67 -11.80 16.62
N TYR A 71 -5.83 -10.90 16.09
CA TYR A 71 -4.39 -11.14 16.02
C TYR A 71 -3.55 -10.12 16.79
N GLY A 72 -4.14 -9.04 17.28
CA GLY A 72 -3.42 -7.99 18.01
C GLY A 72 -2.41 -7.24 17.14
N ILE A 73 -2.55 -7.30 15.80
CA ILE A 73 -1.70 -6.61 14.84
C ILE A 73 -2.39 -5.30 14.46
N ASP A 74 -1.64 -4.19 14.39
CA ASP A 74 -2.19 -2.92 13.96
C ASP A 74 -2.66 -3.01 12.50
N ALA A 75 -3.88 -2.52 12.22
CA ALA A 75 -4.43 -2.47 10.88
C ALA A 75 -4.34 -1.04 10.32
N LEU A 76 -4.04 -0.92 9.03
CA LEU A 76 -4.07 0.31 8.23
C LEU A 76 -5.20 0.20 7.22
N THR A 77 -6.25 0.99 7.40
CA THR A 77 -7.43 0.96 6.52
C THR A 77 -7.27 1.95 5.38
N HIS A 78 -7.36 1.49 4.13
CA HIS A 78 -7.42 2.40 3.00
C HIS A 78 -8.80 3.09 2.95
N LEU A 79 -8.82 4.39 2.75
CA LEU A 79 -10.03 5.15 2.46
C LEU A 79 -9.83 5.98 1.19
N THR A 80 -10.82 5.96 0.31
CA THR A 80 -10.82 6.74 -0.94
C THR A 80 -11.88 7.82 -0.92
N CYS A 81 -11.57 9.00 -1.48
CA CYS A 81 -12.46 10.15 -1.39
C CYS A 81 -13.17 10.53 -2.69
N VAL A 82 -12.73 10.05 -3.86
CA VAL A 82 -13.25 10.50 -5.17
C VAL A 82 -14.76 10.30 -5.34
N ASN A 83 -15.31 9.25 -4.72
CA ASN A 83 -16.73 8.89 -4.79
C ASN A 83 -17.45 9.01 -3.43
N SER A 84 -16.86 9.73 -2.46
CA SER A 84 -17.41 9.87 -1.11
C SER A 84 -17.81 11.32 -0.81
N THR A 85 -18.91 11.50 -0.11
CA THR A 85 -19.28 12.78 0.51
C THR A 85 -18.63 12.91 1.89
N LYS A 86 -18.71 14.10 2.49
CA LYS A 86 -18.29 14.31 3.89
C LYS A 86 -19.11 13.49 4.86
N GLU A 87 -20.41 13.34 4.61
CA GLU A 87 -21.33 12.53 5.42
C GLU A 87 -20.96 11.05 5.35
N ASP A 88 -20.63 10.53 4.16
CA ASP A 88 -20.14 9.16 3.98
C ASP A 88 -18.85 8.93 4.79
N MET A 89 -17.95 9.92 4.72
CA MET A 89 -16.68 9.85 5.43
C MET A 89 -16.87 9.91 6.95
N ASP A 90 -17.73 10.79 7.44
CA ASP A 90 -18.05 10.88 8.87
C ASP A 90 -18.59 9.54 9.40
N THR A 91 -19.52 8.93 8.69
CA THR A 91 -20.08 7.62 9.04
C THR A 91 -18.98 6.54 9.11
N THR A 92 -18.09 6.52 8.11
CA THR A 92 -16.97 5.55 8.06
C THR A 92 -15.98 5.79 9.19
N LEU A 93 -15.61 7.04 9.47
CA LEU A 93 -14.67 7.38 10.53
C LEU A 93 -15.24 7.04 11.93
N GLU A 94 -16.52 7.30 12.15
CA GLU A 94 -17.19 6.91 13.40
C GLU A 94 -17.20 5.38 13.56
N TYR A 95 -17.50 4.65 12.48
CA TYR A 95 -17.46 3.19 12.48
C TYR A 95 -16.06 2.67 12.84
N LEU A 96 -15.01 3.14 12.17
CA LEU A 96 -13.61 2.76 12.45
C LEU A 96 -13.21 3.06 13.89
N LYS A 97 -13.56 4.23 14.40
CA LYS A 97 -13.30 4.65 15.77
C LYS A 97 -13.96 3.72 16.78
N ASN A 98 -15.21 3.34 16.55
CA ASN A 98 -15.95 2.40 17.40
C ASN A 98 -15.34 1.00 17.39
N GLN A 99 -14.66 0.62 16.29
CA GLN A 99 -13.91 -0.64 16.16
C GLN A 99 -12.45 -0.52 16.67
N GLY A 100 -12.02 0.64 17.13
CA GLY A 100 -10.65 0.89 17.59
C GLY A 100 -9.61 0.97 16.46
N VAL A 101 -10.01 1.05 15.20
CA VAL A 101 -9.12 1.17 14.03
C VAL A 101 -8.82 2.64 13.80
N MET A 102 -7.60 3.07 14.11
CA MET A 102 -7.20 4.48 14.12
C MET A 102 -6.13 4.82 13.08
N ASN A 103 -5.68 3.87 12.25
CA ASN A 103 -4.69 4.12 11.21
C ASN A 103 -5.36 4.07 9.83
N ILE A 104 -5.20 5.15 9.06
CA ILE A 104 -5.87 5.33 7.77
C ILE A 104 -4.85 5.69 6.69
N LEU A 105 -4.86 4.96 5.57
CA LEU A 105 -4.21 5.37 4.33
C LEU A 105 -5.20 6.18 3.50
N ALA A 106 -4.99 7.48 3.46
CA ALA A 106 -5.86 8.41 2.75
C ALA A 106 -5.48 8.48 1.27
N LEU A 107 -6.39 8.09 0.41
CA LEU A 107 -6.23 8.03 -1.05
C LEU A 107 -7.30 8.87 -1.75
N ARG A 108 -7.00 9.34 -2.96
CA ARG A 108 -8.04 9.90 -3.80
C ARG A 108 -8.97 8.79 -4.31
N GLY A 109 -8.41 7.68 -4.70
CA GLY A 109 -9.06 6.61 -5.45
C GLY A 109 -9.03 6.87 -6.96
N ASP A 110 -9.32 5.82 -7.73
CA ASP A 110 -9.35 5.87 -9.18
C ASP A 110 -10.66 6.46 -9.68
N LYS A 111 -10.58 7.32 -10.70
CA LYS A 111 -11.76 7.85 -11.38
C LYS A 111 -12.40 6.73 -12.20
N ASN A 112 -13.66 6.43 -11.92
CA ASN A 112 -14.46 5.53 -12.76
C ASN A 112 -15.22 6.37 -13.78
N PRO A 113 -15.03 6.14 -15.12
CA PRO A 113 -15.74 6.90 -16.16
C PRO A 113 -17.26 6.78 -16.08
N GLU A 114 -17.79 5.72 -15.46
CA GLU A 114 -19.23 5.46 -15.32
C GLU A 114 -19.84 6.13 -14.07
N ILE A 115 -19.03 6.68 -13.17
CA ILE A 115 -19.48 7.30 -11.92
C ILE A 115 -18.99 8.75 -11.88
N GLU A 116 -19.94 9.70 -11.79
CA GLU A 116 -19.57 11.10 -11.61
C GLU A 116 -18.91 11.29 -10.23
N PRO A 117 -17.65 11.80 -10.18
CA PRO A 117 -16.97 12.05 -8.91
C PRO A 117 -17.76 13.00 -8.02
N LYS A 118 -17.75 12.73 -6.70
CA LYS A 118 -18.29 13.66 -5.73
C LYS A 118 -17.42 14.93 -5.63
N LYS A 119 -18.02 16.04 -5.21
CA LYS A 119 -17.35 17.35 -5.20
C LYS A 119 -16.72 17.72 -3.86
N ASP A 120 -16.93 16.92 -2.84
CA ASP A 120 -16.50 17.24 -1.47
C ASP A 120 -15.00 17.13 -1.27
N PHE A 121 -14.36 16.25 -2.03
CA PHE A 121 -12.91 16.02 -1.99
C PHE A 121 -12.33 15.99 -3.40
N THR A 122 -11.29 16.76 -3.64
CA THR A 122 -10.60 16.80 -4.95
C THR A 122 -9.39 15.87 -4.97
N TYR A 123 -8.64 15.84 -3.87
CA TYR A 123 -7.37 15.12 -3.73
C TYR A 123 -7.29 14.39 -2.39
N ALA A 124 -6.35 13.46 -2.30
CA ALA A 124 -6.06 12.77 -1.02
C ALA A 124 -5.65 13.75 0.09
N SER A 125 -4.99 14.88 -0.23
CA SER A 125 -4.64 15.92 0.74
C SER A 125 -5.87 16.55 1.39
N SER A 126 -6.94 16.81 0.64
CA SER A 126 -8.19 17.33 1.22
C SER A 126 -8.89 16.32 2.12
N LEU A 127 -8.74 15.01 1.84
CA LEU A 127 -9.18 13.96 2.76
C LEU A 127 -8.34 13.94 4.04
N VAL A 128 -7.00 14.06 3.93
CA VAL A 128 -6.10 14.13 5.08
C VAL A 128 -6.48 15.30 6.01
N GLU A 129 -6.63 16.51 5.45
CA GLU A 129 -7.07 17.70 6.20
C GLU A 129 -8.40 17.46 6.91
N TYR A 130 -9.36 16.88 6.20
CA TYR A 130 -10.69 16.61 6.76
C TYR A 130 -10.64 15.62 7.93
N ILE A 131 -9.95 14.50 7.77
CA ILE A 131 -9.84 13.47 8.82
C ILE A 131 -9.16 14.04 10.07
N LYS A 132 -8.15 14.91 9.93
CA LYS A 132 -7.48 15.58 11.07
C LYS A 132 -8.46 16.39 11.93
N THR A 133 -9.57 16.88 11.37
CA THR A 133 -10.61 17.59 12.14
C THR A 133 -11.55 16.66 12.91
N LYS A 134 -11.53 15.33 12.61
CA LYS A 134 -12.51 14.36 13.14
C LYS A 134 -11.99 13.52 14.31
N GLY A 135 -10.70 13.60 14.62
CA GLY A 135 -10.12 12.87 15.74
C GLY A 135 -8.64 12.60 15.59
N ASP A 136 -8.12 11.83 16.54
CA ASP A 136 -6.69 11.50 16.63
C ASP A 136 -6.33 10.28 15.75
N PHE A 137 -6.71 10.33 14.48
CA PHE A 137 -6.32 9.30 13.51
C PHE A 137 -4.87 9.51 13.07
N HIS A 138 -4.13 8.40 12.97
CA HIS A 138 -2.85 8.37 12.27
C HIS A 138 -3.11 8.28 10.77
N LEU A 139 -2.49 9.16 10.00
CA LEU A 139 -2.72 9.27 8.56
C LEU A 139 -1.48 8.92 7.76
N SER A 140 -1.65 8.00 6.83
CA SER A 140 -0.66 7.64 5.82
C SER A 140 -1.10 8.14 4.45
N GLY A 141 -0.14 8.33 3.54
CA GLY A 141 -0.39 8.68 2.15
C GLY A 141 0.37 7.78 1.18
N ALA A 142 -0.07 7.74 -0.08
CA ALA A 142 0.70 7.10 -1.14
C ALA A 142 1.70 8.07 -1.77
N CYS A 143 2.84 7.54 -2.26
CA CYS A 143 3.84 8.24 -3.05
C CYS A 143 4.28 7.40 -4.27
N TYR A 144 4.93 8.01 -5.25
CA TYR A 144 5.17 7.41 -6.56
C TYR A 144 6.65 7.54 -6.96
N PRO A 145 7.45 6.47 -6.86
CA PRO A 145 8.87 6.52 -7.25
C PRO A 145 9.11 6.90 -8.71
N GLU A 146 8.19 6.50 -9.60
CA GLU A 146 8.26 6.76 -11.05
C GLU A 146 7.25 7.81 -11.51
N ILE A 147 6.86 8.76 -10.64
CA ILE A 147 5.89 9.83 -10.89
C ILE A 147 4.42 9.34 -10.97
N HIS A 148 3.51 10.10 -10.41
CA HIS A 148 2.07 9.85 -10.58
C HIS A 148 1.63 10.07 -12.02
N ILE A 149 0.84 9.15 -12.58
CA ILE A 149 0.43 9.15 -14.00
C ILE A 149 -0.28 10.45 -14.46
N GLU A 150 -0.90 11.19 -13.55
CA GLU A 150 -1.55 12.47 -13.84
C GLU A 150 -0.64 13.69 -13.58
N ALA A 151 0.57 13.53 -13.03
CA ALA A 151 1.49 14.63 -12.81
C ALA A 151 2.26 14.95 -14.09
N SER A 152 2.54 16.22 -14.33
CA SER A 152 3.26 16.67 -15.52
C SER A 152 4.78 16.57 -15.38
N SER A 153 5.29 16.55 -14.15
CA SER A 153 6.70 16.41 -13.82
C SER A 153 6.91 15.83 -12.43
N ILE A 154 8.11 15.32 -12.16
CA ILE A 154 8.50 14.81 -10.83
C ILE A 154 8.49 15.95 -9.79
N GLU A 155 8.82 17.16 -10.18
CA GLU A 155 8.81 18.34 -9.32
C GLU A 155 7.40 18.66 -8.85
N GLU A 156 6.41 18.63 -9.74
CA GLU A 156 5.00 18.84 -9.42
C GLU A 156 4.47 17.73 -8.52
N ASP A 157 4.79 16.46 -8.81
CA ASP A 157 4.36 15.33 -7.98
C ASP A 157 4.93 15.42 -6.56
N LEU A 158 6.21 15.81 -6.42
CA LEU A 158 6.84 16.05 -5.13
C LEU A 158 6.25 17.26 -4.38
N GLU A 159 5.80 18.30 -5.09
CA GLU A 159 5.08 19.43 -4.45
C GLU A 159 3.74 18.99 -3.89
N HIS A 160 2.97 18.23 -4.65
CA HIS A 160 1.72 17.66 -4.19
C HIS A 160 1.93 16.68 -3.02
N LEU A 161 3.00 15.88 -3.05
CA LEU A 161 3.35 14.98 -1.97
C LEU A 161 3.74 15.75 -0.71
N LYS A 162 4.57 16.79 -0.84
CA LYS A 162 4.95 17.66 0.28
C LYS A 162 3.71 18.32 0.90
N TYR A 163 2.83 18.84 0.08
CA TYR A 163 1.56 19.41 0.54
C TYR A 163 0.71 18.39 1.32
N LYS A 164 0.61 17.15 0.83
CA LYS A 164 -0.09 16.05 1.53
C LYS A 164 0.51 15.77 2.91
N VAL A 165 1.85 15.78 3.02
CA VAL A 165 2.55 15.62 4.31
C VAL A 165 2.26 16.83 5.22
N ASP A 166 2.31 18.05 4.69
CA ASP A 166 2.02 19.26 5.46
C ASP A 166 0.56 19.32 5.95
N CYS A 167 -0.37 18.72 5.21
CA CYS A 167 -1.77 18.52 5.65
C CYS A 167 -1.90 17.51 6.81
N GLY A 168 -0.87 16.71 7.08
CA GLY A 168 -0.84 15.81 8.24
C GLY A 168 -0.65 14.33 7.94
N ALA A 169 -0.20 13.93 6.75
CA ALA A 169 0.25 12.57 6.53
C ALA A 169 1.59 12.32 7.26
N GLU A 170 1.62 11.34 8.13
CA GLU A 170 2.71 11.05 9.07
C GLU A 170 3.61 9.88 8.61
N HIS A 171 3.21 9.21 7.52
CA HIS A 171 3.86 8.05 6.95
C HIS A 171 3.46 7.91 5.49
N LEU A 172 4.34 7.39 4.64
CA LEU A 172 4.09 7.19 3.22
C LEU A 172 4.36 5.74 2.83
N ILE A 173 3.54 5.21 1.90
CA ILE A 173 3.77 3.92 1.23
C ILE A 173 3.95 4.21 -0.26
N SER A 174 5.03 3.69 -0.85
CA SER A 174 5.26 3.90 -2.28
C SER A 174 4.37 2.99 -3.13
N GLN A 175 3.98 3.49 -4.30
CA GLN A 175 3.49 2.63 -5.38
C GLN A 175 4.56 1.61 -5.75
N LEU A 176 4.14 0.47 -6.33
CA LEU A 176 5.06 -0.56 -6.81
C LEU A 176 6.07 0.02 -7.82
N PHE A 177 7.27 -0.51 -7.79
CA PHE A 177 8.36 -0.27 -8.73
C PHE A 177 9.18 -1.56 -8.85
N PHE A 178 9.94 -1.70 -9.91
CA PHE A 178 10.74 -2.92 -10.16
C PHE A 178 12.24 -2.65 -10.27
N ASP A 179 12.64 -1.38 -10.21
CA ASP A 179 14.04 -0.96 -10.18
C ASP A 179 14.25 -0.06 -8.96
N ASN A 180 15.15 -0.49 -8.07
CA ASN A 180 15.42 0.23 -6.82
C ASN A 180 16.05 1.61 -7.06
N ASP A 181 16.69 1.83 -8.19
CA ASP A 181 17.30 3.12 -8.51
C ASP A 181 16.24 4.23 -8.61
N TYR A 182 15.04 3.92 -9.14
CA TYR A 182 13.92 4.86 -9.12
C TYR A 182 13.47 5.22 -7.71
N PHE A 183 13.42 4.24 -6.82
CA PHE A 183 13.03 4.48 -5.44
C PHE A 183 14.08 5.32 -4.69
N PHE A 184 15.37 5.04 -4.88
CA PHE A 184 16.43 5.82 -4.25
C PHE A 184 16.50 7.26 -4.77
N ASP A 185 16.36 7.46 -6.08
CA ASP A 185 16.30 8.80 -6.69
C ASP A 185 15.09 9.59 -6.17
N PHE A 186 13.94 8.93 -6.09
CA PHE A 186 12.74 9.52 -5.47
C PHE A 186 12.98 9.89 -4.01
N LEU A 187 13.55 9.00 -3.19
CA LEU A 187 13.86 9.27 -1.78
C LEU A 187 14.76 10.49 -1.63
N GLU A 188 15.84 10.57 -2.41
CA GLU A 188 16.76 11.70 -2.37
C GLU A 188 16.04 13.02 -2.68
N LYS A 189 15.23 13.04 -3.73
CA LYS A 189 14.44 14.21 -4.13
C LYS A 189 13.39 14.57 -3.08
N ALA A 190 12.69 13.58 -2.51
CA ALA A 190 11.72 13.80 -1.44
C ALA A 190 12.37 14.41 -0.20
N ARG A 191 13.54 13.90 0.21
CA ARG A 191 14.28 14.45 1.36
C ARG A 191 14.77 15.88 1.09
N LYS A 192 15.26 16.18 -0.12
CA LYS A 192 15.63 17.56 -0.53
C LYS A 192 14.44 18.52 -0.51
N LYS A 193 13.22 18.03 -0.81
CA LYS A 193 11.96 18.80 -0.73
C LYS A 193 11.47 19.01 0.72
N GLY A 194 12.15 18.42 1.71
CA GLY A 194 11.78 18.51 3.13
C GLY A 194 10.70 17.54 3.56
N ILE A 195 10.49 16.44 2.84
CA ILE A 195 9.63 15.32 3.25
C ILE A 195 10.46 14.44 4.18
N THR A 196 10.19 14.49 5.48
CA THR A 196 10.96 13.78 6.52
C THR A 196 10.24 12.60 7.14
N VAL A 197 8.96 12.44 6.86
CA VAL A 197 8.17 11.29 7.35
C VAL A 197 8.72 9.97 6.82
N PRO A 198 8.53 8.84 7.53
CA PRO A 198 8.94 7.52 7.05
C PRO A 198 8.30 7.16 5.71
N ILE A 199 9.05 6.46 4.86
CA ILE A 199 8.58 6.00 3.54
C ILE A 199 8.89 4.51 3.40
N GLU A 200 7.84 3.69 3.29
CA GLU A 200 7.98 2.27 2.98
C GLU A 200 8.08 2.02 1.47
N ALA A 201 8.99 1.13 1.10
CA ALA A 201 9.10 0.63 -0.27
C ALA A 201 8.01 -0.41 -0.56
N GLY A 202 7.12 -0.13 -1.48
CA GLY A 202 6.06 -1.03 -1.92
C GLY A 202 6.59 -2.08 -2.91
N ILE A 203 6.60 -3.35 -2.51
CA ILE A 203 7.16 -4.46 -3.29
C ILE A 203 6.05 -5.38 -3.79
N MET A 204 6.00 -5.57 -5.10
CA MET A 204 5.06 -6.44 -5.79
C MET A 204 5.78 -7.69 -6.33
N PRO A 205 5.53 -8.88 -5.76
CA PRO A 205 6.05 -10.12 -6.34
C PRO A 205 5.44 -10.40 -7.73
N VAL A 206 6.29 -10.68 -8.69
CA VAL A 206 5.88 -10.91 -10.09
C VAL A 206 5.63 -12.40 -10.31
N VAL A 207 4.36 -12.79 -10.38
CA VAL A 207 3.97 -14.21 -10.51
C VAL A 207 3.06 -14.48 -11.71
N ASN A 208 2.62 -13.44 -12.41
CA ASN A 208 1.79 -13.54 -13.59
C ASN A 208 2.08 -12.39 -14.55
N LYS A 209 2.50 -12.68 -15.76
CA LYS A 209 2.88 -11.68 -16.78
C LYS A 209 1.75 -10.72 -17.10
N ARG A 210 0.54 -11.23 -17.41
CA ARG A 210 -0.60 -10.39 -17.80
C ARG A 210 -1.04 -9.46 -16.67
N GLN A 211 -0.96 -9.95 -15.43
CA GLN A 211 -1.27 -9.13 -14.25
C GLN A 211 -0.28 -7.97 -14.14
N ILE A 212 1.01 -8.23 -14.28
CA ILE A 212 2.05 -7.20 -14.17
C ILE A 212 1.94 -6.18 -15.31
N GLU A 213 1.78 -6.63 -16.56
CA GLU A 213 1.59 -5.72 -17.71
C GLU A 213 0.39 -4.78 -17.50
N ARG A 214 -0.71 -5.31 -16.96
CA ARG A 214 -1.87 -4.48 -16.60
C ARG A 214 -1.55 -3.49 -15.48
N MET A 215 -0.88 -3.93 -14.43
CA MET A 215 -0.57 -3.08 -13.28
C MET A 215 0.39 -1.95 -13.65
N VAL A 216 1.47 -2.23 -14.38
CA VAL A 216 2.41 -1.19 -14.82
C VAL A 216 1.73 -0.16 -15.72
N THR A 217 0.80 -0.57 -16.57
CA THR A 217 0.01 0.34 -17.40
C THR A 217 -0.88 1.26 -16.54
N MET A 218 -1.44 0.74 -15.46
CA MET A 218 -2.31 1.51 -14.55
C MET A 218 -1.52 2.45 -13.62
N CYS A 219 -0.32 2.03 -13.19
CA CYS A 219 0.48 2.76 -12.20
C CYS A 219 1.56 3.64 -12.81
N GLY A 220 1.85 3.49 -14.11
CA GLY A 220 2.97 4.19 -14.77
C GLY A 220 4.36 3.62 -14.44
N ALA A 221 4.44 2.45 -13.78
CA ALA A 221 5.71 1.84 -13.43
C ALA A 221 6.41 1.21 -14.66
N SER A 222 7.75 1.16 -14.64
CA SER A 222 8.58 0.59 -15.70
C SER A 222 8.89 -0.89 -15.44
N ILE A 223 9.08 -1.66 -16.51
CA ILE A 223 9.59 -3.04 -16.43
C ILE A 223 11.08 -3.05 -16.83
N PRO A 224 12.01 -3.25 -15.89
CA PRO A 224 13.44 -3.31 -16.21
C PRO A 224 13.77 -4.47 -17.14
N SER A 225 14.83 -4.32 -17.95
CA SER A 225 15.27 -5.36 -18.92
C SER A 225 15.50 -6.73 -18.28
N LYS A 226 16.00 -6.79 -17.04
CA LYS A 226 16.18 -8.04 -16.28
C LYS A 226 14.84 -8.73 -16.04
N LEU A 227 13.84 -7.99 -15.57
CA LEU A 227 12.49 -8.52 -15.31
C LEU A 227 11.77 -8.89 -16.61
N ALA A 228 11.89 -8.09 -17.67
CA ALA A 228 11.32 -8.39 -18.98
C ALA A 228 11.81 -9.73 -19.55
N LYS A 229 13.11 -10.03 -19.40
CA LYS A 229 13.70 -11.33 -19.81
C LYS A 229 13.12 -12.50 -19.00
N ILE A 230 12.90 -12.33 -17.70
CA ILE A 230 12.27 -13.34 -16.83
C ILE A 230 10.83 -13.60 -17.29
N LEU A 231 10.05 -12.53 -17.46
CA LEU A 231 8.67 -12.61 -17.92
C LEU A 231 8.54 -13.31 -19.27
N GLN A 232 9.42 -12.97 -20.23
CA GLN A 232 9.44 -13.59 -21.55
C GLN A 232 9.86 -15.06 -21.49
N ARG A 233 10.89 -15.40 -20.68
CA ARG A 233 11.41 -16.76 -20.60
C ARG A 233 10.43 -17.75 -20.00
N TYR A 234 9.68 -17.32 -18.97
CA TYR A 234 8.82 -18.22 -18.19
C TYR A 234 7.32 -17.96 -18.40
N GLU A 235 6.94 -17.23 -19.45
CA GLU A 235 5.53 -16.83 -19.72
C GLU A 235 4.53 -17.99 -19.67
N HIS A 236 4.92 -19.17 -20.12
CA HIS A 236 4.08 -20.37 -20.18
C HIS A 236 4.42 -21.41 -19.10
N GLN A 237 5.19 -21.04 -18.10
CA GLN A 237 5.66 -21.91 -17.02
C GLN A 237 5.34 -21.25 -15.67
N GLU A 238 4.08 -21.39 -15.22
CA GLU A 238 3.57 -20.66 -14.04
C GLU A 238 4.41 -20.85 -12.79
N GLU A 239 4.84 -22.09 -12.48
CA GLU A 239 5.68 -22.35 -11.30
C GLU A 239 7.07 -21.73 -11.42
N ALA A 240 7.70 -21.83 -12.59
CA ALA A 240 9.00 -21.23 -12.81
C ALA A 240 8.95 -19.70 -12.79
N LEU A 241 7.87 -19.09 -13.33
CA LEU A 241 7.64 -17.65 -13.26
C LEU A 241 7.43 -17.19 -11.81
N ARG A 242 6.63 -17.92 -11.05
CA ARG A 242 6.39 -17.65 -9.63
C ARG A 242 7.71 -17.68 -8.84
N ASP A 243 8.50 -18.74 -9.01
CA ASP A 243 9.75 -18.90 -8.26
C ASP A 243 10.79 -17.84 -8.66
N ALA A 244 10.89 -17.52 -9.95
CA ALA A 244 11.73 -16.43 -10.43
C ALA A 244 11.27 -15.05 -9.94
N GLY A 245 9.96 -14.83 -9.86
CA GLY A 245 9.37 -13.60 -9.32
C GLY A 245 9.59 -13.43 -7.81
N ILE A 246 9.51 -14.52 -7.05
CA ILE A 246 9.89 -14.54 -5.64
C ILE A 246 11.38 -14.17 -5.48
N ALA A 247 12.27 -14.81 -6.24
CA ALA A 247 13.69 -14.52 -6.20
C ALA A 247 14.00 -13.05 -6.55
N TYR A 248 13.30 -12.49 -7.55
CA TYR A 248 13.44 -11.08 -7.93
C TYR A 248 13.03 -10.14 -6.79
N ALA A 249 11.87 -10.39 -6.16
CA ALA A 249 11.39 -9.59 -5.04
C ALA A 249 12.34 -9.68 -3.82
N VAL A 250 12.88 -10.86 -3.53
CA VAL A 250 13.85 -11.06 -2.45
C VAL A 250 15.13 -10.26 -2.71
N GLU A 251 15.69 -10.31 -3.93
CA GLU A 251 16.87 -9.52 -4.30
C GLU A 251 16.59 -8.00 -4.15
N GLN A 252 15.44 -7.55 -4.61
CA GLN A 252 15.01 -6.16 -4.51
C GLN A 252 14.94 -5.72 -3.04
N ILE A 253 14.29 -6.51 -2.18
CA ILE A 253 14.16 -6.23 -0.74
C ILE A 253 15.53 -6.23 -0.06
N MET A 254 16.40 -7.21 -0.34
CA MET A 254 17.74 -7.27 0.24
C MET A 254 18.54 -6.00 -0.04
N HIS A 255 18.51 -5.50 -1.28
CA HIS A 255 19.18 -4.26 -1.65
C HIS A 255 18.59 -3.05 -0.93
N LEU A 256 17.26 -2.95 -0.83
CA LEU A 256 16.57 -1.87 -0.12
C LEU A 256 16.93 -1.86 1.38
N VAL A 257 16.83 -3.00 2.05
CA VAL A 257 17.14 -3.12 3.49
C VAL A 257 18.61 -2.81 3.76
N ALA A 258 19.54 -3.33 2.94
CA ALA A 258 20.96 -3.03 3.05
C ALA A 258 21.28 -1.54 2.84
N SER A 259 20.42 -0.82 2.12
CA SER A 259 20.55 0.64 1.90
C SER A 259 19.87 1.47 2.99
N GLY A 260 19.25 0.84 4.00
CA GLY A 260 18.70 1.52 5.18
C GLY A 260 17.35 2.18 4.95
N VAL A 261 16.46 1.57 4.16
CA VAL A 261 15.09 2.06 3.97
C VAL A 261 14.28 1.97 5.27
N ASP A 262 13.30 2.86 5.45
CA ASP A 262 12.47 2.92 6.65
C ASP A 262 11.62 1.65 6.83
N GLY A 263 11.13 1.06 5.73
CA GLY A 263 10.30 -0.14 5.77
C GLY A 263 10.06 -0.77 4.41
N ILE A 264 9.57 -2.01 4.44
CA ILE A 264 9.15 -2.80 3.27
C ILE A 264 7.65 -3.08 3.40
N HIS A 265 6.89 -2.66 2.41
CA HIS A 265 5.47 -2.94 2.26
C HIS A 265 5.24 -4.00 1.18
N LEU A 266 4.85 -5.20 1.56
CA LEU A 266 4.67 -6.32 0.62
C LEU A 266 3.22 -6.41 0.14
N TYR A 267 2.99 -6.21 -1.15
CA TYR A 267 1.72 -6.47 -1.81
C TYR A 267 1.50 -7.98 -1.95
N THR A 268 0.79 -8.59 -1.00
CA THR A 268 0.67 -10.06 -0.93
C THR A 268 -0.19 -10.66 -2.02
N MET A 269 -1.03 -9.88 -2.67
CA MET A 269 -2.07 -10.35 -3.59
C MET A 269 -2.94 -11.45 -2.98
N ASN A 270 -3.15 -11.42 -1.65
CA ASN A 270 -3.80 -12.45 -0.86
C ASN A 270 -3.19 -13.86 -1.02
N ASN A 271 -1.91 -13.93 -1.42
CA ASN A 271 -1.18 -15.20 -1.60
C ASN A 271 -0.19 -15.43 -0.45
N ALA A 272 -0.66 -16.13 0.58
CA ALA A 272 0.14 -16.42 1.76
C ALA A 272 1.41 -17.25 1.43
N TYR A 273 1.38 -18.15 0.44
CA TYR A 273 2.55 -18.94 0.04
C TYR A 273 3.70 -18.04 -0.43
N ILE A 274 3.40 -17.09 -1.32
CA ILE A 274 4.41 -16.17 -1.86
C ILE A 274 4.96 -15.27 -0.75
N ALA A 275 4.09 -14.70 0.07
CA ALA A 275 4.51 -13.87 1.20
C ALA A 275 5.39 -14.65 2.19
N THR A 276 5.05 -15.91 2.48
CA THR A 276 5.85 -16.78 3.34
C THR A 276 7.22 -17.04 2.74
N LYS A 277 7.31 -17.39 1.44
CA LYS A 277 8.60 -17.66 0.77
C LYS A 277 9.52 -16.44 0.76
N ILE A 278 8.96 -15.26 0.53
CA ILE A 278 9.73 -14.00 0.61
C ILE A 278 10.20 -13.77 2.04
N HIS A 279 9.28 -13.85 3.02
CA HIS A 279 9.60 -13.62 4.41
C HIS A 279 10.67 -14.59 4.95
N GLU A 280 10.60 -15.89 4.63
CA GLU A 280 11.62 -16.89 4.99
C GLU A 280 13.03 -16.48 4.55
N ALA A 281 13.15 -15.77 3.41
CA ALA A 281 14.44 -15.33 2.88
C ALA A 281 14.95 -14.03 3.54
N ILE A 282 14.06 -13.15 4.04
CA ILE A 282 14.43 -11.79 4.46
C ILE A 282 14.30 -11.55 5.99
N PHE A 283 13.59 -12.38 6.76
CA PHE A 283 13.21 -12.08 8.15
C PHE A 283 14.38 -11.78 9.09
N ARG A 284 15.58 -12.26 8.77
CA ARG A 284 16.81 -11.97 9.55
C ARG A 284 17.48 -10.65 9.16
N LEU A 285 17.01 -10.01 8.11
CA LEU A 285 17.55 -8.76 7.59
C LEU A 285 16.75 -7.54 8.04
N LEU A 286 15.50 -7.75 8.51
CA LEU A 286 14.54 -6.71 8.91
C LEU A 286 14.83 -6.07 10.28
#